data_376268f40e62ad6475f45c0b2dc6c83c
#
_entry.id   376268f40e62ad6475f45c0b2dc6c83c
#
_cell.length_a   1.000
_cell.length_b   1.000
_cell.length_c   1.000
_cell.angle_alpha   90.00
_cell.angle_beta   90.00
_cell.angle_gamma   90.00
#
_symmetry.space_group_name_H-M   'P 1'
#
loop_
_entity.id
_entity.type
_entity.pdbx_description
1 polymer ?
#
loop_
_entity_poly.entity_id
_entity_poly.type
_entity_poly.pdbx_seq_one_letter_code
_entity_poly.pdbx_strand_id
1 'polypeptide(L)'
;GLGDVYKRQMIERVEVMRGGGSALFGSSAIAGTINIITKEPLRNSGQLAHTLTSIGGSSSFDNNTSLNASLVTDNHRAGLYVFGQNRHRDAYDHDGDGYSEMPKLKNQTVGFRSFLKTSTYSKLTFEYHHLQEFRRGGNLLNRPPHEADIAEQIQHSINGGGLKFDYFAPNEKHRLTVYTSAQHTDRDSYYGSKKDQNAYGKTTDLTFIGGSQYVYSFGKCLFMPADLTAGLEYNRDNLKDDMWGYNRYTKQTVNIGSAFLQNEWKNEKWSILLGGRLDKHNLIDHVIFSPRANLRFNLSEDINLRLSYSSGFRAPQAFDEDLHIELSLIHISEPTRQAEIS
;
A
#
# COMPACT_ATOMS: atom_id res chain seq x y z
N GLY A 1 3.77 9.68 1.54
CA GLY A 1 2.45 9.24 1.08
C GLY A 1 1.46 9.04 2.23
N LEU A 2 0.16 9.05 1.93
CA LEU A 2 -0.95 8.89 2.87
C LEU A 2 -0.87 7.62 3.72
N GLY A 3 -0.26 6.56 3.18
CA GLY A 3 -0.13 5.28 3.86
C GLY A 3 0.90 5.20 4.98
N ASP A 4 1.75 6.22 5.15
CA ASP A 4 2.95 6.06 5.97
C ASP A 4 2.72 6.27 7.47
N VAL A 5 1.70 7.01 7.87
CA VAL A 5 1.53 7.41 9.26
C VAL A 5 0.82 6.33 10.08
N TYR A 6 -0.29 5.78 9.60
CA TYR A 6 -1.02 4.74 10.34
C TYR A 6 -0.35 3.37 10.27
N LYS A 7 0.35 3.06 9.17
CA LYS A 7 1.04 1.79 9.00
C LYS A 7 2.20 1.61 9.98
N ARG A 8 2.89 2.70 10.39
CA ARG A 8 4.05 2.62 11.29
C ARG A 8 3.73 1.96 12.63
N GLN A 9 2.56 2.16 13.18
CA GLN A 9 2.18 1.55 14.47
C GLN A 9 1.89 0.06 14.36
N MET A 10 1.32 -0.37 13.22
CA MET A 10 1.04 -1.77 12.91
C MET A 10 2.25 -2.52 12.35
N ILE A 11 3.27 -1.81 11.87
CA ILE A 11 4.42 -2.42 11.20
C ILE A 11 5.31 -3.10 12.24
N GLU A 12 5.56 -4.38 12.06
CA GLU A 12 6.61 -5.13 12.76
C GLU A 12 7.94 -4.91 12.05
N ARG A 13 7.95 -5.12 10.73
CA ARG A 13 9.12 -4.92 9.88
C ARG A 13 8.74 -4.66 8.43
N VAL A 14 9.67 -4.09 7.69
CA VAL A 14 9.57 -3.88 6.24
C VAL A 14 10.65 -4.73 5.57
N GLU A 15 10.23 -5.55 4.63
CA GLU A 15 11.12 -6.38 3.80
C GLU A 15 11.17 -5.76 2.39
N VAL A 16 12.36 -5.42 1.94
CA VAL A 16 12.59 -4.88 0.60
C VAL A 16 13.26 -5.95 -0.24
N MET A 17 12.54 -6.48 -1.20
CA MET A 17 13.07 -7.40 -2.20
C MET A 17 13.43 -6.61 -3.45
N ARG A 18 14.71 -6.58 -3.79
CA ARG A 18 15.23 -5.96 -5.02
C ARG A 18 15.16 -6.96 -6.16
N GLY A 19 14.81 -6.47 -7.36
CA GLY A 19 14.62 -7.31 -8.54
C GLY A 19 13.16 -7.77 -8.68
N GLY A 20 12.81 -8.30 -9.83
CA GLY A 20 11.44 -8.62 -10.18
C GLY A 20 10.82 -9.71 -9.30
N GLY A 21 9.69 -9.36 -8.70
CA GLY A 21 8.84 -10.25 -7.92
C GLY A 21 7.53 -10.64 -8.63
N SER A 22 7.41 -10.31 -9.92
CA SER A 22 6.16 -10.33 -10.67
C SER A 22 5.40 -11.64 -10.63
N ALA A 23 6.08 -12.78 -10.61
CA ALA A 23 5.42 -14.09 -10.58
C ALA A 23 4.64 -14.34 -9.29
N LEU A 24 5.08 -13.81 -8.14
CA LEU A 24 4.46 -14.07 -6.84
C LEU A 24 3.65 -12.88 -6.31
N PHE A 25 4.15 -11.65 -6.54
CA PHE A 25 3.61 -10.43 -5.94
C PHE A 25 2.81 -9.55 -6.92
N GLY A 26 2.46 -10.11 -8.09
CA GLY A 26 1.72 -9.39 -9.12
C GLY A 26 2.62 -8.82 -10.22
N SER A 27 2.04 -8.66 -11.39
CA SER A 27 2.74 -8.27 -12.63
C SER A 27 3.45 -6.92 -12.56
N SER A 28 2.97 -6.01 -11.73
CA SER A 28 3.56 -4.67 -11.51
C SER A 28 4.83 -4.67 -10.65
N ALA A 29 5.19 -5.78 -10.00
CA ALA A 29 6.42 -5.92 -9.21
C ALA A 29 7.68 -6.09 -10.11
N ILE A 30 7.95 -5.08 -10.96
CA ILE A 30 9.02 -5.12 -11.98
C ILE A 30 10.39 -4.85 -11.37
N ALA A 31 10.52 -3.75 -10.63
CA ALA A 31 11.80 -3.30 -10.06
C ALA A 31 12.07 -3.87 -8.67
N GLY A 32 11.03 -4.32 -7.98
CA GLY A 32 11.11 -4.88 -6.64
C GLY A 32 9.77 -4.92 -5.93
N THR A 33 9.81 -5.41 -4.70
CA THR A 33 8.63 -5.49 -3.84
C THR A 33 8.97 -5.00 -2.44
N ILE A 34 8.10 -4.17 -1.88
CA ILE A 34 8.14 -3.78 -0.48
C ILE A 34 7.05 -4.56 0.23
N ASN A 35 7.46 -5.50 1.09
CA ASN A 35 6.54 -6.29 1.90
C ASN A 35 6.48 -5.72 3.31
N ILE A 36 5.31 -5.28 3.72
CA ILE A 36 5.07 -4.71 5.05
C ILE A 36 4.47 -5.79 5.93
N ILE A 37 5.23 -6.25 6.91
CA ILE A 37 4.78 -7.23 7.89
C ILE A 37 4.16 -6.48 9.07
N THR A 38 2.91 -6.77 9.35
CA THR A 38 2.17 -6.17 10.45
C THR A 38 2.32 -6.99 11.73
N LYS A 39 2.28 -6.30 12.89
CA LYS A 39 2.38 -6.92 14.21
C LYS A 39 1.26 -7.93 14.45
N GLU A 40 1.63 -9.07 15.00
CA GLU A 40 0.67 -10.02 15.56
C GLU A 40 0.60 -9.83 17.09
N PRO A 41 -0.58 -9.93 17.70
CA PRO A 41 -0.71 -9.92 19.15
C PRO A 41 -0.12 -11.22 19.72
N LEU A 42 1.03 -11.12 20.37
CA LEU A 42 1.72 -12.27 20.99
C LEU A 42 1.60 -12.30 22.52
N ARG A 43 1.32 -11.15 23.11
CA ARG A 43 1.18 -10.95 24.57
C ARG A 43 0.25 -9.78 24.86
N ASN A 44 -0.32 -9.75 26.06
CA ASN A 44 -1.08 -8.60 26.53
C ASN A 44 -0.15 -7.40 26.71
N SER A 45 -0.51 -6.30 26.10
CA SER A 45 0.27 -5.06 26.17
C SER A 45 -0.61 -3.86 25.80
N GLY A 46 -0.20 -2.68 26.27
CA GLY A 46 -0.81 -1.41 25.88
C GLY A 46 0.26 -0.33 25.84
N GLN A 47 0.12 0.58 24.89
CA GLN A 47 0.99 1.74 24.74
C GLN A 47 0.16 2.95 24.35
N LEU A 48 0.33 4.03 25.09
CA LEU A 48 -0.14 5.36 24.73
C LEU A 48 1.10 6.24 24.52
N ALA A 49 1.15 6.94 23.42
CA ALA A 49 2.21 7.87 23.11
C ALA A 49 1.64 9.20 22.63
N HIS A 50 2.25 10.29 23.08
CA HIS A 50 1.94 11.64 22.62
C HIS A 50 3.24 12.33 22.20
N THR A 51 3.24 12.95 21.03
CA THR A 51 4.36 13.73 20.54
C THR A 51 3.87 15.12 20.16
N LEU A 52 4.51 16.12 20.75
CA LEU A 52 4.33 17.52 20.40
C LEU A 52 5.60 18.03 19.75
N THR A 53 5.48 18.55 18.52
CA THR A 53 6.61 19.10 17.77
C THR A 53 6.32 20.56 17.43
N SER A 54 7.20 21.48 17.81
CA SER A 54 7.19 22.86 17.34
C SER A 54 7.84 22.91 15.97
N ILE A 55 7.19 23.56 15.01
CA ILE A 55 7.65 23.65 13.62
C ILE A 55 8.43 24.98 13.48
N GLY A 56 9.68 24.88 13.04
CA GLY A 56 10.54 26.04 12.80
C GLY A 56 10.79 26.93 14.04
N GLY A 57 10.55 26.42 15.27
CA GLY A 57 10.62 27.21 16.49
C GLY A 57 9.49 28.24 16.63
N SER A 58 8.45 28.12 15.81
CA SER A 58 7.27 29.01 15.79
C SER A 58 6.17 28.55 16.75
N SER A 59 5.04 29.25 16.71
CA SER A 59 3.80 28.87 17.41
C SER A 59 3.00 27.79 16.66
N SER A 60 3.49 27.28 15.53
CA SER A 60 2.87 26.18 14.80
C SER A 60 3.30 24.84 15.39
N PHE A 61 2.33 23.99 15.69
CA PHE A 61 2.57 22.71 16.35
C PHE A 61 2.05 21.54 15.54
N ASP A 62 2.74 20.42 15.66
CA ASP A 62 2.28 19.09 15.23
C ASP A 62 2.05 18.23 16.48
N ASN A 63 0.79 17.96 16.77
CA ASN A 63 0.33 17.13 17.86
C ASN A 63 -0.05 15.74 17.35
N ASN A 64 0.57 14.71 17.86
CA ASN A 64 0.29 13.33 17.48
C ASN A 64 0.10 12.46 18.70
N THR A 65 -1.11 11.97 18.90
CA THR A 65 -1.46 11.01 19.95
C THR A 65 -1.75 9.66 19.32
N SER A 66 -1.16 8.61 19.86
CA SER A 66 -1.36 7.25 19.39
C SER A 66 -1.58 6.28 20.54
N LEU A 67 -2.47 5.34 20.30
CA LEU A 67 -2.80 4.24 21.20
C LEU A 67 -2.66 2.92 20.45
N ASN A 68 -2.05 1.94 21.09
CA ASN A 68 -2.14 0.55 20.65
C ASN A 68 -2.28 -0.38 21.85
N ALA A 69 -3.04 -1.46 21.67
CA ALA A 69 -3.22 -2.48 22.69
C ALA A 69 -3.30 -3.86 22.05
N SER A 70 -2.81 -4.83 22.76
CA SER A 70 -2.78 -6.24 22.37
C SER A 70 -3.36 -7.09 23.48
N LEU A 71 -4.32 -7.92 23.14
CA LEU A 71 -4.96 -8.89 24.03
C LEU A 71 -4.81 -10.27 23.42
N VAL A 72 -4.37 -11.22 24.21
CA VAL A 72 -4.15 -12.60 23.81
C VAL A 72 -4.70 -13.54 24.86
N THR A 73 -5.42 -14.57 24.45
CA THR A 73 -5.91 -15.59 25.37
C THR A 73 -4.75 -16.42 25.95
N ASP A 74 -4.90 -16.93 27.20
CA ASP A 74 -3.84 -17.67 27.90
C ASP A 74 -3.36 -18.91 27.09
N ASN A 75 -4.24 -19.53 26.33
CA ASN A 75 -3.90 -20.67 25.48
C ASN A 75 -3.35 -20.25 24.09
N HIS A 76 -3.12 -18.94 23.86
CA HIS A 76 -2.65 -18.38 22.59
C HIS A 76 -3.44 -18.80 21.35
N ARG A 77 -4.74 -19.14 21.52
CA ARG A 77 -5.60 -19.52 20.39
C ARG A 77 -6.30 -18.35 19.73
N ALA A 78 -6.47 -17.24 20.43
CA ALA A 78 -7.05 -16.02 19.88
C ALA A 78 -6.25 -14.80 20.36
N GLY A 79 -6.19 -13.80 19.50
CA GLY A 79 -5.58 -12.53 19.85
C GLY A 79 -6.23 -11.39 19.08
N LEU A 80 -6.20 -10.21 19.69
CA LEU A 80 -6.71 -8.96 19.16
C LEU A 80 -5.66 -7.87 19.36
N TYR A 81 -5.29 -7.20 18.30
CA TYR A 81 -4.50 -5.98 18.31
C TYR A 81 -5.39 -4.82 17.85
N VAL A 82 -5.51 -3.78 18.67
CA VAL A 82 -6.21 -2.55 18.31
C VAL A 82 -5.23 -1.40 18.28
N PHE A 83 -5.47 -0.45 17.40
CA PHE A 83 -4.66 0.76 17.29
C PHE A 83 -5.51 1.96 16.92
N GLY A 84 -5.05 3.13 17.35
CA GLY A 84 -5.67 4.40 17.00
C GLY A 84 -4.64 5.51 16.98
N GLN A 85 -4.88 6.50 16.15
CA GLN A 85 -4.06 7.71 16.04
C GLN A 85 -4.95 8.91 15.82
N ASN A 86 -4.60 10.02 16.47
CA ASN A 86 -5.14 11.34 16.17
C ASN A 86 -3.97 12.31 16.05
N ARG A 87 -3.82 12.91 14.88
CA ARG A 87 -2.78 13.88 14.56
C ARG A 87 -3.40 15.17 14.09
N HIS A 88 -2.95 16.25 14.64
CA HIS A 88 -3.28 17.60 14.21
C HIS A 88 -2.01 18.41 14.05
N ARG A 89 -1.78 18.95 12.86
CA ARG A 89 -0.67 19.84 12.55
C ARG A 89 -1.22 21.16 12.08
N ASP A 90 -0.73 22.26 12.67
CA ASP A 90 -0.97 23.59 12.18
C ASP A 90 -0.27 23.81 10.84
N ALA A 91 -0.80 24.70 10.02
CA ALA A 91 -0.08 25.15 8.86
C ALA A 91 1.13 25.98 9.30
N TYR A 92 2.19 25.94 8.50
CA TYR A 92 3.41 26.72 8.76
C TYR A 92 3.81 27.48 7.50
N ASP A 93 3.93 28.79 7.64
CA ASP A 93 4.44 29.76 6.69
C ASP A 93 5.85 30.12 7.15
N HIS A 94 6.86 29.77 6.36
CA HIS A 94 8.26 29.89 6.74
C HIS A 94 8.81 31.32 6.53
N ASP A 95 8.45 31.93 5.43
CA ASP A 95 9.01 33.23 4.98
C ASP A 95 8.07 34.41 5.23
N GLY A 96 6.84 34.13 5.70
CA GLY A 96 5.88 35.16 6.08
C GLY A 96 5.16 35.80 4.90
N ASP A 97 5.13 35.13 3.75
CA ASP A 97 4.47 35.63 2.54
C ASP A 97 2.95 35.39 2.53
N GLY A 98 2.43 34.70 3.55
CA GLY A 98 1.01 34.37 3.72
C GLY A 98 0.60 33.05 3.09
N TYR A 99 1.54 32.29 2.49
CA TYR A 99 1.33 30.94 1.97
C TYR A 99 1.99 29.91 2.87
N SER A 100 1.44 28.73 2.93
CA SER A 100 1.96 27.67 3.79
C SER A 100 2.86 26.71 3.03
N GLU A 101 4.15 26.60 3.41
CA GLU A 101 5.06 25.56 2.95
C GLU A 101 4.70 24.21 3.57
N MET A 102 4.14 24.24 4.78
CA MET A 102 3.61 23.03 5.39
C MET A 102 2.08 23.18 5.57
N PRO A 103 1.29 22.29 4.92
CA PRO A 103 -0.16 22.39 5.01
C PRO A 103 -0.67 22.01 6.40
N LYS A 104 -1.82 22.57 6.76
CA LYS A 104 -2.63 22.10 7.88
C LYS A 104 -3.03 20.65 7.64
N LEU A 105 -2.91 19.83 8.69
CA LEU A 105 -3.24 18.39 8.64
C LEU A 105 -4.11 18.00 9.83
N LYS A 106 -5.17 17.25 9.56
CA LYS A 106 -5.89 16.48 10.57
C LYS A 106 -5.95 15.04 10.07
N ASN A 107 -5.50 14.11 10.88
CA ASN A 107 -5.53 12.68 10.54
C ASN A 107 -6.05 11.90 11.74
N GLN A 108 -7.06 11.09 11.51
CA GLN A 108 -7.64 10.18 12.49
C GLN A 108 -7.67 8.78 11.91
N THR A 109 -7.12 7.84 12.64
CA THR A 109 -7.08 6.44 12.23
C THR A 109 -7.48 5.56 13.38
N VAL A 110 -8.27 4.55 13.09
CA VAL A 110 -8.60 3.46 14.01
C VAL A 110 -8.62 2.15 13.25
N GLY A 111 -8.20 1.09 13.89
CA GLY A 111 -8.27 -0.22 13.29
C GLY A 111 -7.92 -1.32 14.26
N PHE A 112 -8.08 -2.55 13.78
CA PHE A 112 -7.73 -3.74 14.54
C PHE A 112 -7.28 -4.87 13.63
N ARG A 113 -6.55 -5.80 14.21
CA ARG A 113 -6.20 -7.09 13.62
C ARG A 113 -6.43 -8.17 14.65
N SER A 114 -7.11 -9.23 14.28
CA SER A 114 -7.38 -10.37 15.14
C SER A 114 -6.94 -11.66 14.49
N PHE A 115 -6.62 -12.65 15.29
CA PHE A 115 -6.45 -14.00 14.82
C PHE A 115 -7.21 -15.01 15.68
N LEU A 116 -7.60 -16.11 15.06
CA LEU A 116 -8.18 -17.27 15.71
C LEU A 116 -7.51 -18.54 15.15
N LYS A 117 -6.84 -19.31 16.00
CA LYS A 117 -6.38 -20.67 15.65
C LYS A 117 -7.57 -21.61 15.74
N THR A 118 -8.15 -21.97 14.60
CA THR A 118 -9.30 -22.87 14.50
C THR A 118 -8.90 -24.31 14.81
N SER A 119 -7.62 -24.65 14.59
CA SER A 119 -6.99 -25.89 15.02
C SER A 119 -5.49 -25.66 15.30
N THR A 120 -4.75 -26.72 15.66
CA THR A 120 -3.28 -26.67 15.76
C THR A 120 -2.62 -26.33 14.42
N TYR A 121 -3.30 -26.63 13.33
CA TYR A 121 -2.76 -26.50 11.97
C TYR A 121 -3.43 -25.42 11.13
N SER A 122 -4.36 -24.66 11.70
CA SER A 122 -5.09 -23.65 10.95
C SER A 122 -5.30 -22.38 11.74
N LYS A 123 -5.17 -21.25 11.05
CA LYS A 123 -5.32 -19.90 11.59
C LYS A 123 -6.17 -19.05 10.65
N LEU A 124 -7.16 -18.37 11.21
CA LEU A 124 -7.92 -17.31 10.59
C LEU A 124 -7.40 -15.97 11.09
N THR A 125 -7.16 -15.04 10.18
CA THR A 125 -6.77 -13.65 10.50
C THR A 125 -7.78 -12.71 9.87
N PHE A 126 -8.24 -11.74 10.64
CA PHE A 126 -9.13 -10.68 10.17
C PHE A 126 -8.55 -9.32 10.56
N GLU A 127 -8.61 -8.36 9.65
CA GLU A 127 -8.16 -6.98 9.87
C GLU A 127 -9.14 -5.98 9.27
N TYR A 128 -9.22 -4.82 9.93
CA TYR A 128 -9.99 -3.68 9.45
C TYR A 128 -9.33 -2.39 9.94
N HIS A 129 -9.40 -1.37 9.10
CA HIS A 129 -9.01 -0.01 9.47
C HIS A 129 -9.90 1.04 8.80
N HIS A 130 -10.06 2.14 9.50
CA HIS A 130 -10.69 3.35 9.01
C HIS A 130 -9.72 4.51 9.19
N LEU A 131 -9.59 5.35 8.16
CA LEU A 131 -8.76 6.54 8.17
C LEU A 131 -9.57 7.73 7.62
N GLN A 132 -9.52 8.83 8.33
CA GLN A 132 -9.94 10.14 7.85
C GLN A 132 -8.76 11.10 7.85
N GLU A 133 -8.55 11.78 6.74
CA GLU A 133 -7.50 12.79 6.63
C GLU A 133 -8.02 14.03 5.93
N PHE A 134 -7.67 15.18 6.49
CA PHE A 134 -7.90 16.49 5.91
C PHE A 134 -6.56 17.22 5.80
N ARG A 135 -6.24 17.73 4.61
CA ARG A 135 -5.10 18.60 4.34
C ARG A 135 -5.58 19.88 3.72
N ARG A 136 -4.94 21.01 4.07
CA ARG A 136 -5.21 22.32 3.52
C ARG A 136 -3.92 23.14 3.45
N GLY A 137 -3.48 23.45 2.25
CA GLY A 137 -2.34 24.31 1.93
C GLY A 137 -2.74 25.54 1.12
N GLY A 138 -1.79 26.45 0.90
CA GLY A 138 -1.96 27.72 0.23
C GLY A 138 -2.19 28.87 1.20
N ASN A 139 -2.96 29.88 0.79
CA ASN A 139 -3.26 31.04 1.63
C ASN A 139 -4.71 31.06 2.13
N LEU A 140 -5.06 32.05 2.94
CA LEU A 140 -6.41 32.26 3.51
C LEU A 140 -7.02 30.99 4.10
N LEU A 141 -6.24 30.27 4.91
CA LEU A 141 -6.55 28.93 5.45
C LEU A 141 -7.83 28.85 6.29
N ASN A 142 -8.36 30.00 6.74
CA ASN A 142 -9.60 30.13 7.51
C ASN A 142 -10.85 30.32 6.63
N ARG A 143 -10.67 30.40 5.31
CA ARG A 143 -11.74 30.57 4.34
C ARG A 143 -11.93 29.32 3.48
N PRO A 144 -13.08 29.15 2.82
CA PRO A 144 -13.24 28.11 1.80
C PRO A 144 -12.12 28.16 0.75
N PRO A 145 -11.67 27.02 0.20
CA PRO A 145 -10.51 27.00 -0.68
C PRO A 145 -10.71 27.82 -1.97
N HIS A 146 -11.94 27.95 -2.46
CA HIS A 146 -12.24 28.76 -3.65
C HIS A 146 -12.22 30.29 -3.40
N GLU A 147 -12.06 30.73 -2.17
CA GLU A 147 -11.85 32.15 -1.84
C GLU A 147 -10.35 32.51 -1.73
N ALA A 148 -9.48 31.51 -1.74
CA ALA A 148 -8.04 31.69 -1.67
C ALA A 148 -7.45 32.05 -3.04
N ASP A 149 -6.31 32.70 -3.05
CA ASP A 149 -5.60 33.00 -4.28
C ASP A 149 -4.97 31.73 -4.87
N ILE A 150 -4.42 30.87 -3.98
CA ILE A 150 -3.97 29.50 -4.29
C ILE A 150 -4.38 28.59 -3.13
N ALA A 151 -4.96 27.47 -3.47
CA ALA A 151 -5.34 26.46 -2.48
C ALA A 151 -5.22 25.04 -3.00
N GLU A 152 -4.68 24.19 -2.15
CA GLU A 152 -4.81 22.74 -2.24
C GLU A 152 -5.56 22.24 -0.99
N GLN A 153 -6.66 21.56 -1.19
CA GLN A 153 -7.41 20.92 -0.11
C GLN A 153 -7.78 19.49 -0.49
N ILE A 154 -7.55 18.58 0.41
CA ILE A 154 -7.88 17.17 0.22
C ILE A 154 -8.53 16.66 1.50
N GLN A 155 -9.63 15.94 1.35
CA GLN A 155 -10.27 15.20 2.42
C GLN A 155 -10.44 13.75 1.98
N HIS A 156 -9.81 12.83 2.69
CA HIS A 156 -9.93 11.40 2.46
C HIS A 156 -10.76 10.72 3.54
N SER A 157 -11.54 9.73 3.12
CA SER A 157 -12.14 8.72 3.98
C SER A 157 -11.83 7.35 3.40
N ILE A 158 -11.05 6.56 4.11
CA ILE A 158 -10.58 5.25 3.65
C ILE A 158 -11.07 4.18 4.63
N ASN A 159 -11.73 3.16 4.10
CA ASN A 159 -12.10 1.95 4.80
C ASN A 159 -11.41 0.78 4.15
N GLY A 160 -10.66 0.00 4.90
CA GLY A 160 -9.97 -1.16 4.36
C GLY A 160 -9.98 -2.32 5.34
N GLY A 161 -9.88 -3.53 4.79
CA GLY A 161 -9.81 -4.72 5.61
C GLY A 161 -9.53 -5.97 4.82
N GLY A 162 -9.30 -7.06 5.52
CA GLY A 162 -8.97 -8.33 4.90
C GLY A 162 -9.26 -9.54 5.80
N LEU A 163 -9.39 -10.67 5.14
CA LEU A 163 -9.55 -11.98 5.75
C LEU A 163 -8.50 -12.91 5.16
N LYS A 164 -7.81 -13.66 6.02
CA LYS A 164 -6.80 -14.65 5.61
C LYS A 164 -6.99 -15.94 6.39
N PHE A 165 -6.99 -17.05 5.67
CA PHE A 165 -6.98 -18.38 6.24
C PHE A 165 -5.69 -19.09 5.85
N ASP A 166 -4.94 -19.55 6.84
CA ASP A 166 -3.73 -20.36 6.70
C ASP A 166 -3.97 -21.77 7.22
N TYR A 167 -3.58 -22.76 6.44
CA TYR A 167 -3.57 -24.17 6.83
C TYR A 167 -2.21 -24.79 6.57
N PHE A 168 -1.71 -25.54 7.55
CA PHE A 168 -0.46 -26.31 7.50
C PHE A 168 -0.79 -27.76 7.81
N ALA A 169 -0.50 -28.66 6.89
CA ALA A 169 -0.78 -30.07 7.13
C ALA A 169 0.13 -30.66 8.23
N PRO A 170 -0.35 -31.63 9.01
CA PRO A 170 0.44 -32.28 10.06
C PRO A 170 1.74 -32.91 9.59
N ASN A 171 1.83 -33.29 8.32
CA ASN A 171 3.03 -33.84 7.69
C ASN A 171 4.03 -32.80 7.18
N GLU A 172 3.75 -31.51 7.44
CA GLU A 172 4.54 -30.33 7.05
C GLU A 172 4.77 -30.14 5.54
N LYS A 173 4.17 -31.02 4.71
CA LYS A 173 4.36 -31.00 3.26
C LYS A 173 3.39 -30.06 2.54
N HIS A 174 2.24 -29.76 3.12
CA HIS A 174 1.20 -28.97 2.46
C HIS A 174 0.93 -27.69 3.24
N ARG A 175 0.95 -26.57 2.55
CA ARG A 175 0.53 -25.28 3.08
C ARG A 175 -0.49 -24.69 2.12
N LEU A 176 -1.63 -24.24 2.64
CA LEU A 176 -2.66 -23.54 1.90
C LEU A 176 -2.90 -22.19 2.56
N THR A 177 -2.87 -21.13 1.78
CA THR A 177 -3.30 -19.81 2.17
C THR A 177 -4.43 -19.35 1.26
N VAL A 178 -5.53 -18.88 1.83
CA VAL A 178 -6.62 -18.22 1.11
C VAL A 178 -6.79 -16.84 1.73
N TYR A 179 -6.90 -15.83 0.89
CA TYR A 179 -7.00 -14.46 1.37
C TYR A 179 -7.95 -13.62 0.52
N THR A 180 -8.50 -12.60 1.15
CA THR A 180 -9.23 -11.52 0.47
C THR A 180 -9.00 -10.21 1.20
N SER A 181 -8.95 -9.13 0.46
CA SER A 181 -8.93 -7.78 1.01
C SER A 181 -9.74 -6.83 0.14
N ALA A 182 -10.28 -5.81 0.76
CA ALA A 182 -10.97 -4.72 0.06
C ALA A 182 -10.61 -3.39 0.70
N GLN A 183 -10.53 -2.36 -0.13
CA GLN A 183 -10.36 -0.98 0.32
C GLN A 183 -11.31 -0.08 -0.47
N HIS A 184 -12.05 0.74 0.24
CA HIS A 184 -12.89 1.80 -0.33
C HIS A 184 -12.32 3.15 0.08
N THR A 185 -12.09 4.01 -0.90
CA THR A 185 -11.56 5.38 -0.73
C THR A 185 -12.57 6.37 -1.30
N ASP A 186 -12.98 7.32 -0.46
CA ASP A 186 -13.66 8.54 -0.88
C ASP A 186 -12.69 9.71 -0.71
N ARG A 187 -12.55 10.55 -1.73
CA ARG A 187 -11.73 11.75 -1.69
C ARG A 187 -12.51 12.93 -2.25
N ASP A 188 -12.67 13.97 -1.45
CA ASP A 188 -13.05 15.30 -1.91
C ASP A 188 -11.78 16.14 -2.03
N SER A 189 -11.61 16.84 -3.13
CA SER A 189 -10.42 17.63 -3.44
C SER A 189 -10.74 19.00 -3.97
N TYR A 190 -9.83 19.92 -3.76
CA TYR A 190 -9.79 21.22 -4.40
C TYR A 190 -8.35 21.53 -4.78
N TYR A 191 -8.09 21.83 -6.06
CA TYR A 191 -6.80 22.25 -6.57
C TYR A 191 -7.02 23.50 -7.42
N GLY A 192 -6.95 24.68 -6.82
CA GLY A 192 -7.35 25.89 -7.51
C GLY A 192 -6.46 27.09 -7.22
N SER A 193 -6.47 28.02 -8.18
CA SER A 193 -5.84 29.32 -8.09
C SER A 193 -6.80 30.40 -8.57
N LYS A 194 -6.50 31.66 -8.23
CA LYS A 194 -7.30 32.84 -8.67
C LYS A 194 -8.76 32.77 -8.30
N LYS A 195 -9.07 32.14 -7.15
CA LYS A 195 -10.45 32.00 -6.61
C LYS A 195 -11.39 31.23 -7.53
N ASP A 196 -10.87 30.18 -8.17
CA ASP A 196 -11.68 29.34 -9.06
C ASP A 196 -12.73 28.57 -8.28
N GLN A 197 -13.99 28.83 -8.52
CA GLN A 197 -15.13 28.15 -7.88
C GLN A 197 -15.36 26.73 -8.40
N ASN A 198 -14.75 26.34 -9.51
CA ASN A 198 -14.95 25.06 -10.15
C ASN A 198 -13.83 24.06 -9.90
N ALA A 199 -12.72 24.47 -9.26
CA ALA A 199 -11.54 23.62 -9.06
C ALA A 199 -11.73 22.50 -8.02
N TYR A 200 -12.97 22.08 -7.80
CA TYR A 200 -13.34 20.94 -6.96
C TYR A 200 -13.28 19.63 -7.74
N GLY A 201 -13.03 18.56 -7.03
CA GLY A 201 -13.07 17.22 -7.55
C GLY A 201 -13.54 16.21 -6.52
N LYS A 202 -14.04 15.08 -7.01
CA LYS A 202 -14.46 13.94 -6.19
C LYS A 202 -13.93 12.65 -6.80
N THR A 203 -13.26 11.86 -5.97
CA THR A 203 -12.76 10.53 -6.34
C THR A 203 -13.41 9.49 -5.45
N THR A 204 -13.87 8.40 -6.05
CA THR A 204 -14.25 7.17 -5.35
C THR A 204 -13.49 6.01 -5.96
N ASP A 205 -12.89 5.18 -5.13
CA ASP A 205 -12.19 4.00 -5.57
C ASP A 205 -12.55 2.80 -4.68
N LEU A 206 -12.82 1.67 -5.32
CA LEU A 206 -13.04 0.39 -4.65
C LEU A 206 -12.09 -0.65 -5.23
N THR A 207 -11.06 -0.98 -4.47
CA THR A 207 -10.11 -2.05 -4.78
C THR A 207 -10.50 -3.33 -4.02
N PHE A 208 -10.52 -4.46 -4.72
CA PHE A 208 -10.73 -5.79 -4.16
C PHE A 208 -9.66 -6.74 -4.67
N ILE A 209 -9.08 -7.53 -3.77
CA ILE A 209 -8.14 -8.60 -4.11
C ILE A 209 -8.58 -9.86 -3.38
N GLY A 210 -8.63 -10.98 -4.10
CA GLY A 210 -8.85 -12.30 -3.51
C GLY A 210 -7.95 -13.33 -4.17
N GLY A 211 -7.43 -14.27 -3.40
CA GLY A 211 -6.52 -15.25 -3.95
C GLY A 211 -6.33 -16.47 -3.06
N SER A 212 -5.66 -17.45 -3.65
CA SER A 212 -5.22 -18.65 -2.96
C SER A 212 -3.81 -19.03 -3.39
N GLN A 213 -3.06 -19.56 -2.45
CA GLN A 213 -1.71 -20.07 -2.67
C GLN A 213 -1.58 -21.42 -1.99
N TYR A 214 -1.12 -22.40 -2.74
CA TYR A 214 -0.80 -23.73 -2.23
C TYR A 214 0.67 -24.02 -2.43
N VAL A 215 1.31 -24.54 -1.39
CA VAL A 215 2.71 -24.97 -1.43
C VAL A 215 2.80 -26.44 -1.07
N TYR A 216 3.54 -27.17 -1.89
CA TYR A 216 3.87 -28.57 -1.64
C TYR A 216 5.38 -28.75 -1.53
N SER A 217 5.84 -29.29 -0.40
CA SER A 217 7.25 -29.55 -0.14
C SER A 217 7.62 -30.99 -0.47
N PHE A 218 8.44 -31.17 -1.51
CA PHE A 218 8.99 -32.45 -1.91
C PHE A 218 10.26 -32.76 -1.12
N GLY A 219 10.40 -33.95 -0.57
CA GLY A 219 11.68 -34.42 -0.05
C GLY A 219 12.76 -34.52 -1.13
N LYS A 220 12.35 -34.85 -2.37
CA LYS A 220 13.18 -34.80 -3.58
C LYS A 220 12.27 -34.61 -4.81
N CYS A 221 12.59 -33.65 -5.65
CA CYS A 221 11.97 -33.41 -6.94
C CYS A 221 13.07 -33.30 -7.99
N LEU A 222 13.13 -34.27 -8.92
CA LEU A 222 14.21 -34.43 -9.90
C LEU A 222 15.56 -34.71 -9.22
N PHE A 223 16.27 -33.67 -8.77
CA PHE A 223 17.66 -33.78 -8.28
C PHE A 223 17.87 -33.25 -6.85
N MET A 224 16.98 -32.41 -6.33
CA MET A 224 17.07 -31.81 -4.99
C MET A 224 15.69 -31.76 -4.28
N PRO A 225 15.66 -31.53 -2.95
CA PRO A 225 14.44 -31.11 -2.28
C PRO A 225 13.88 -29.85 -2.94
N ALA A 226 12.56 -29.75 -3.01
CA ALA A 226 11.92 -28.61 -3.68
C ALA A 226 10.59 -28.23 -3.05
N ASP A 227 10.24 -26.92 -3.17
CA ASP A 227 8.93 -26.39 -2.84
C ASP A 227 8.23 -25.95 -4.13
N LEU A 228 7.14 -26.62 -4.46
CA LEU A 228 6.24 -26.22 -5.54
C LEU A 228 5.19 -25.28 -4.99
N THR A 229 5.08 -24.10 -5.55
CA THR A 229 4.07 -23.09 -5.21
C THR A 229 3.15 -22.86 -6.41
N ALA A 230 1.85 -23.00 -6.21
CA ALA A 230 0.82 -22.67 -7.21
C ALA A 230 -0.22 -21.74 -6.58
N GLY A 231 -0.81 -20.86 -7.37
CA GLY A 231 -1.85 -19.98 -6.87
C GLY A 231 -2.71 -19.35 -7.95
N LEU A 232 -3.84 -18.85 -7.49
CA LEU A 232 -4.80 -18.06 -8.26
C LEU A 232 -5.03 -16.76 -7.55
N GLU A 233 -5.22 -15.69 -8.32
CA GLU A 233 -5.53 -14.37 -7.79
C GLU A 233 -6.51 -13.65 -8.70
N TYR A 234 -7.41 -12.90 -8.11
CA TYR A 234 -8.29 -11.98 -8.79
C TYR A 234 -8.17 -10.61 -8.15
N ASN A 235 -7.93 -9.60 -8.99
CA ASN A 235 -7.87 -8.20 -8.60
C ASN A 235 -8.95 -7.42 -9.34
N ARG A 236 -9.68 -6.58 -8.63
CA ARG A 236 -10.64 -5.63 -9.18
C ARG A 236 -10.38 -4.26 -8.60
N ASP A 237 -10.34 -3.27 -9.49
CA ASP A 237 -10.20 -1.85 -9.19
C ASP A 237 -11.31 -1.11 -9.91
N ASN A 238 -12.10 -0.30 -9.19
CA ASN A 238 -13.21 0.45 -9.73
C ASN A 238 -13.07 1.92 -9.32
N LEU A 239 -12.42 2.67 -10.20
CA LEU A 239 -12.10 4.08 -10.03
C LEU A 239 -13.12 4.97 -10.73
N LYS A 240 -13.57 6.01 -10.02
CA LYS A 240 -14.28 7.15 -10.57
C LYS A 240 -13.62 8.42 -10.03
N ASP A 241 -13.17 9.29 -10.92
CA ASP A 241 -12.52 10.56 -10.60
C ASP A 241 -13.13 11.68 -11.43
N ASP A 242 -13.86 12.56 -10.79
CA ASP A 242 -14.53 13.71 -11.38
C ASP A 242 -13.81 14.99 -10.92
N MET A 243 -13.05 15.65 -11.81
CA MET A 243 -12.33 16.91 -11.56
C MET A 243 -12.97 18.03 -12.38
N TRP A 244 -13.94 18.71 -11.79
CA TRP A 244 -14.83 19.65 -12.52
C TRP A 244 -14.08 20.86 -13.10
N GLY A 245 -13.20 21.48 -12.34
CA GLY A 245 -12.41 22.64 -12.80
C GLY A 245 -11.46 22.35 -13.95
N TYR A 246 -11.11 21.09 -14.12
CA TYR A 246 -10.20 20.64 -15.18
C TYR A 246 -10.92 19.91 -16.31
N ASN A 247 -12.28 19.82 -16.24
CA ASN A 247 -13.10 19.07 -17.18
C ASN A 247 -12.58 17.65 -17.42
N ARG A 248 -12.01 17.02 -16.37
CA ARG A 248 -11.46 15.67 -16.41
C ARG A 248 -12.39 14.72 -15.66
N TYR A 249 -12.88 13.74 -16.39
CA TYR A 249 -13.78 12.70 -15.86
C TYR A 249 -13.20 11.35 -16.21
N THR A 250 -12.74 10.63 -15.20
CA THR A 250 -12.18 9.29 -15.35
C THR A 250 -13.10 8.28 -14.70
N LYS A 251 -13.56 7.30 -15.48
CA LYS A 251 -14.28 6.14 -14.97
C LYS A 251 -13.65 4.90 -15.53
N GLN A 252 -13.06 4.08 -14.67
CA GLN A 252 -12.35 2.90 -15.09
C GLN A 252 -12.66 1.73 -14.17
N THR A 253 -12.89 0.55 -14.76
CA THR A 253 -12.98 -0.71 -14.04
C THR A 253 -11.93 -1.66 -14.59
N VAL A 254 -10.99 -2.03 -13.76
CA VAL A 254 -9.95 -3.00 -14.05
C VAL A 254 -10.29 -4.32 -13.38
N ASN A 255 -10.16 -5.41 -14.12
CA ASN A 255 -10.27 -6.77 -13.59
C ASN A 255 -9.07 -7.57 -14.10
N ILE A 256 -8.35 -8.21 -13.19
CA ILE A 256 -7.19 -9.04 -13.53
C ILE A 256 -7.38 -10.40 -12.89
N GLY A 257 -7.52 -11.43 -13.72
CA GLY A 257 -7.48 -12.82 -13.29
C GLY A 257 -6.08 -13.38 -13.53
N SER A 258 -5.51 -14.04 -12.54
CA SER A 258 -4.12 -14.50 -12.58
C SER A 258 -3.98 -15.93 -12.10
N ALA A 259 -3.06 -16.66 -12.71
CA ALA A 259 -2.59 -17.96 -12.26
C ALA A 259 -1.07 -17.99 -12.26
N PHE A 260 -0.45 -18.53 -11.23
CA PHE A 260 1.00 -18.65 -11.16
C PHE A 260 1.45 -20.02 -10.66
N LEU A 261 2.62 -20.40 -11.12
CA LEU A 261 3.29 -21.65 -10.73
C LEU A 261 4.79 -21.37 -10.65
N GLN A 262 5.42 -21.82 -9.57
CA GLN A 262 6.86 -21.80 -9.42
C GLN A 262 7.36 -22.99 -8.64
N ASN A 263 8.58 -23.43 -8.92
CA ASN A 263 9.27 -24.45 -8.15
C ASN A 263 10.64 -23.93 -7.72
N GLU A 264 10.98 -24.10 -6.46
CA GLU A 264 12.29 -23.78 -5.88
C GLU A 264 12.95 -25.06 -5.42
N TRP A 265 14.05 -25.42 -6.08
CA TRP A 265 14.96 -26.47 -5.65
C TRP A 265 16.03 -25.86 -4.75
N LYS A 266 16.25 -26.42 -3.56
CA LYS A 266 17.22 -25.84 -2.63
C LYS A 266 17.97 -26.88 -1.81
N ASN A 267 19.24 -26.60 -1.59
CA ASN A 267 20.12 -27.23 -0.61
C ASN A 267 21.04 -26.18 0.02
N GLU A 268 22.05 -26.60 0.77
CA GLU A 268 22.99 -25.69 1.43
C GLU A 268 23.77 -24.81 0.43
N LYS A 269 24.17 -25.34 -0.73
CA LYS A 269 24.98 -24.64 -1.73
C LYS A 269 24.15 -23.93 -2.79
N TRP A 270 23.01 -24.50 -3.20
CA TRP A 270 22.22 -24.02 -4.35
C TRP A 270 20.80 -23.70 -3.97
N SER A 271 20.24 -22.65 -4.55
CA SER A 271 18.80 -22.43 -4.67
C SER A 271 18.52 -22.03 -6.11
N ILE A 272 17.66 -22.80 -6.77
CA ILE A 272 17.23 -22.61 -8.15
C ILE A 272 15.72 -22.45 -8.13
N LEU A 273 15.21 -21.30 -8.54
CA LEU A 273 13.78 -21.02 -8.67
C LEU A 273 13.46 -20.78 -10.13
N LEU A 274 12.47 -21.51 -10.61
CA LEU A 274 11.86 -21.30 -11.93
C LEU A 274 10.35 -21.18 -11.75
N GLY A 275 9.75 -20.21 -12.41
CA GLY A 275 8.32 -19.99 -12.34
C GLY A 275 7.80 -19.03 -13.39
N GLY A 276 6.50 -18.87 -13.40
CA GLY A 276 5.82 -17.93 -14.26
C GLY A 276 4.42 -17.62 -13.78
N ARG A 277 3.89 -16.53 -14.27
CA ARG A 277 2.55 -16.04 -14.02
C ARG A 277 1.85 -15.72 -15.33
N LEU A 278 0.60 -16.07 -15.41
CA LEU A 278 -0.31 -15.72 -16.51
C LEU A 278 -1.33 -14.73 -15.95
N ASP A 279 -1.44 -13.57 -16.57
CA ASP A 279 -2.40 -12.53 -16.23
C ASP A 279 -3.35 -12.28 -17.41
N LYS A 280 -4.66 -12.29 -17.15
CA LYS A 280 -5.68 -11.81 -18.07
C LYS A 280 -6.28 -10.53 -17.52
N HIS A 281 -5.94 -9.42 -18.17
CA HIS A 281 -6.41 -8.07 -17.88
C HIS A 281 -7.58 -7.74 -18.80
N ASN A 282 -8.66 -7.13 -18.30
CA ASN A 282 -9.83 -6.81 -19.13
C ASN A 282 -9.59 -5.74 -20.20
N LEU A 283 -8.56 -4.87 -20.01
CA LEU A 283 -8.19 -3.83 -20.98
C LEU A 283 -7.12 -4.30 -21.98
N ILE A 284 -6.72 -5.57 -21.94
CA ILE A 284 -5.70 -6.15 -22.80
C ILE A 284 -6.23 -7.43 -23.44
N ASP A 285 -6.19 -7.52 -24.77
CA ASP A 285 -6.82 -8.61 -25.52
C ASP A 285 -6.15 -9.96 -25.32
N HIS A 286 -4.84 -9.99 -25.10
CA HIS A 286 -4.07 -11.22 -24.93
C HIS A 286 -3.76 -11.52 -23.46
N VAL A 287 -3.44 -12.77 -23.17
CA VAL A 287 -2.89 -13.19 -21.88
C VAL A 287 -1.43 -12.80 -21.82
N ILE A 288 -1.01 -12.24 -20.70
CA ILE A 288 0.36 -11.82 -20.49
C ILE A 288 1.08 -12.88 -19.67
N PHE A 289 2.24 -13.33 -20.15
CA PHE A 289 3.10 -14.26 -19.45
C PHE A 289 4.31 -13.55 -18.85
N SER A 290 4.51 -13.72 -17.56
CA SER A 290 5.61 -13.13 -16.78
C SER A 290 6.51 -14.24 -16.23
N PRO A 291 7.60 -14.63 -16.90
CA PRO A 291 8.56 -15.62 -16.41
C PRO A 291 9.43 -15.06 -15.29
N ARG A 292 9.91 -15.98 -14.44
CA ARG A 292 10.85 -15.71 -13.36
C ARG A 292 11.86 -16.84 -13.21
N ALA A 293 13.14 -16.49 -13.09
CA ALA A 293 14.22 -17.42 -12.76
C ALA A 293 15.17 -16.77 -11.76
N ASN A 294 15.51 -17.48 -10.69
CA ASN A 294 16.52 -17.04 -9.73
C ASN A 294 17.50 -18.19 -9.49
N LEU A 295 18.75 -17.86 -9.44
CA LEU A 295 19.85 -18.76 -9.07
C LEU A 295 20.62 -18.15 -7.91
N ARG A 296 20.81 -18.91 -6.85
CA ARG A 296 21.73 -18.59 -5.76
C ARG A 296 22.74 -19.69 -5.62
N PHE A 297 24.00 -19.31 -5.50
CA PHE A 297 25.11 -20.20 -5.26
C PHE A 297 25.96 -19.68 -4.12
N ASN A 298 26.06 -20.46 -3.04
CA ASN A 298 26.93 -20.18 -1.92
C ASN A 298 28.30 -20.77 -2.23
N LEU A 299 29.25 -19.93 -2.66
CA LEU A 299 30.59 -20.33 -3.01
C LEU A 299 31.36 -20.68 -1.72
N SER A 300 31.21 -19.89 -0.66
CA SER A 300 31.68 -20.12 0.70
C SER A 300 30.67 -19.58 1.72
N GLU A 301 30.97 -19.65 3.01
CA GLU A 301 30.14 -19.06 4.06
C GLU A 301 30.03 -17.54 3.90
N ASP A 302 31.05 -16.87 3.38
CA ASP A 302 31.12 -15.41 3.21
C ASP A 302 30.73 -14.93 1.81
N ILE A 303 30.70 -15.81 0.79
CA ILE A 303 30.49 -15.44 -0.61
C ILE A 303 29.23 -16.10 -1.14
N ASN A 304 28.25 -15.24 -1.48
CA ASN A 304 26.98 -15.65 -2.06
C ASN A 304 26.76 -14.97 -3.42
N LEU A 305 26.67 -15.76 -4.47
CA LEU A 305 26.40 -15.28 -5.83
C LEU A 305 24.90 -15.41 -6.11
N ARG A 306 24.30 -14.37 -6.71
CA ARG A 306 22.88 -14.37 -7.08
C ARG A 306 22.71 -13.84 -8.50
N LEU A 307 21.91 -14.57 -9.28
CA LEU A 307 21.46 -14.18 -10.59
C LEU A 307 19.93 -14.21 -10.61
N SER A 308 19.30 -13.16 -11.11
CA SER A 308 17.84 -13.05 -11.18
C SER A 308 17.41 -12.59 -12.54
N TYR A 309 16.36 -13.22 -13.07
CA TYR A 309 15.64 -12.78 -14.25
C TYR A 309 14.15 -12.77 -13.94
N SER A 310 13.46 -11.71 -14.31
CA SER A 310 12.00 -11.63 -14.26
C SER A 310 11.49 -10.62 -15.26
N SER A 311 10.31 -10.86 -15.79
CA SER A 311 9.55 -9.86 -16.52
C SER A 311 8.28 -9.50 -15.78
N GLY A 312 7.76 -8.32 -16.05
CA GLY A 312 6.50 -7.83 -15.53
C GLY A 312 5.98 -6.74 -16.44
N PHE A 313 4.77 -6.27 -16.18
CA PHE A 313 4.17 -5.20 -16.97
C PHE A 313 3.37 -4.27 -16.07
N ARG A 314 3.26 -3.01 -16.47
CA ARG A 314 2.30 -2.06 -15.92
C ARG A 314 1.14 -1.96 -16.91
N ALA A 315 -0.07 -2.22 -16.42
CA ALA A 315 -1.26 -2.15 -17.25
C ALA A 315 -1.57 -0.69 -17.65
N PRO A 316 -2.22 -0.46 -18.80
CA PRO A 316 -2.65 0.86 -19.24
C PRO A 316 -3.91 1.29 -18.48
N GLN A 317 -3.74 1.59 -17.19
CA GLN A 317 -4.81 2.05 -16.30
C GLN A 317 -4.42 3.35 -15.61
N ALA A 318 -5.40 4.14 -15.20
CA ALA A 318 -5.18 5.27 -14.31
C ALA A 318 -4.83 4.75 -12.92
N PHE A 319 -3.79 5.29 -12.31
CA PHE A 319 -3.37 5.03 -10.95
C PHE A 319 -3.61 6.26 -10.09
N ASP A 320 -3.66 6.10 -8.75
CA ASP A 320 -3.92 7.22 -7.84
C ASP A 320 -2.87 8.33 -7.96
N GLU A 321 -1.62 7.99 -8.18
CA GLU A 321 -0.55 8.96 -8.45
C GLU A 321 -0.75 9.78 -9.73
N ASP A 322 -1.46 9.23 -10.74
CA ASP A 322 -1.74 9.93 -12.00
C ASP A 322 -2.92 10.93 -11.86
N LEU A 323 -3.65 10.87 -10.75
CA LEU A 323 -4.82 11.71 -10.48
C LEU A 323 -4.45 12.99 -9.68
N HIS A 324 -3.26 13.05 -9.14
CA HIS A 324 -2.79 14.22 -8.39
C HIS A 324 -2.53 15.39 -9.34
N ILE A 325 -2.97 16.58 -8.95
CA ILE A 325 -2.70 17.82 -9.65
C ILE A 325 -1.71 18.62 -8.80
N GLU A 326 -0.51 18.80 -9.29
CA GLU A 326 0.49 19.63 -8.64
C GLU A 326 0.26 21.09 -8.99
N LEU A 327 0.04 21.93 -7.98
CA LEU A 327 0.01 23.37 -8.10
C LEU A 327 1.37 23.90 -7.65
N SER A 328 2.15 24.42 -8.59
CA SER A 328 3.42 25.09 -8.31
C SER A 328 3.25 26.60 -8.39
N LEU A 329 3.64 27.32 -7.35
CA LEU A 329 3.67 28.78 -7.33
C LEU A 329 4.55 29.35 -8.46
N ILE A 330 5.66 28.70 -8.77
CA ILE A 330 6.58 29.10 -9.85
C ILE A 330 5.88 29.00 -11.21
N HIS A 331 5.10 27.96 -11.45
CA HIS A 331 4.37 27.78 -12.72
C HIS A 331 3.18 28.75 -12.87
N ILE A 332 2.65 29.27 -11.78
CA ILE A 332 1.51 30.20 -11.79
C ILE A 332 2.00 31.64 -11.93
N SER A 333 3.17 32.00 -11.38
CA SER A 333 3.73 33.36 -11.41
C SER A 333 4.55 33.66 -12.66
N GLU A 334 5.08 32.66 -13.37
CA GLU A 334 5.93 32.86 -14.56
C GLU A 334 5.47 32.02 -15.78
N PRO A 335 4.28 32.22 -16.35
CA PRO A 335 3.86 31.47 -17.56
C PRO A 335 4.61 31.86 -18.83
N THR A 336 5.47 32.90 -18.80
CA THR A 336 6.03 33.53 -20.01
C THR A 336 7.50 33.21 -20.28
N ARG A 337 8.24 32.60 -19.36
CA ARG A 337 9.67 32.33 -19.55
C ARG A 337 10.05 30.99 -20.21
N GLN A 338 9.12 30.07 -20.37
CA GLN A 338 9.40 28.79 -21.04
C GLN A 338 9.30 28.82 -22.57
N ALA A 339 8.88 29.90 -23.19
CA ALA A 339 8.73 30.03 -24.64
C ALA A 339 9.98 30.49 -25.38
N GLU A 340 11.08 30.78 -24.69
CA GLU A 340 12.30 31.36 -25.31
C GLU A 340 13.54 30.46 -25.31
N ILE A 341 13.38 29.15 -25.10
CA ILE A 341 14.49 28.20 -25.29
C ILE A 341 14.05 27.12 -26.27
N SER A 342 14.11 27.48 -27.54
CA SER A 342 14.17 26.54 -28.68
C SER A 342 15.49 26.71 -29.41
#